data_2a8db99cab86bf2088bb0d42b067b44c
#
_entry.id   2a8db99cab86bf2088bb0d42b067b44c
#
_cell.length_a   1.000
_cell.length_b   1.000
_cell.length_c   1.000
_cell.angle_alpha   90.00
_cell.angle_beta   90.00
_cell.angle_gamma   90.00
#
_symmetry.space_group_name_H-M   'P 1'
#
loop_
_entity.id
_entity.type
_entity.pdbx_description
1 polymer ?
#
loop_
_entity_poly.entity_id
_entity_poly.type
_entity_poly.pdbx_seq_one_letter_code
_entity_poly.pdbx_strand_id
1 'polypeptide(L)'
;MNERLSTIVDLESYPIHDLSSKKIKDLIQKCKNDLDQFSCSTIPNFILPKSLNVMNLELEKQLNEVYMSKESINPYLYADDDPKLPKNHPKRTFMKRYNGYLNSDCFPKNSEMKYLYETDELLKFISACLGVSPIYRWADPLACHAYNVMNPKGILPWHFDSCEFTLSIMIQKPEKGGIFEYCPNIREPGNENFDEVKKDLNGDRTRVKQLKLE
;
A
#
# COMPACT_ATOMS: atom_id res chain seq x y z
N MET A 1 13.49 23.02 10.81
CA MET A 1 13.33 21.99 9.72
C MET A 1 13.89 20.69 10.25
N ASN A 2 13.19 19.59 10.08
CA ASN A 2 13.70 18.28 10.49
C ASN A 2 14.77 17.84 9.46
N GLU A 3 16.05 18.00 9.82
CA GLU A 3 17.19 17.75 8.91
C GLU A 3 17.15 16.33 8.33
N ARG A 4 16.80 15.33 9.13
CA ARG A 4 16.74 13.95 8.66
C ARG A 4 15.60 13.73 7.65
N LEU A 5 14.45 14.34 7.85
CA LEU A 5 13.33 14.22 6.91
C LEU A 5 13.70 14.76 5.52
N SER A 6 14.46 15.86 5.46
CA SER A 6 14.94 16.45 4.20
C SER A 6 15.96 15.60 3.45
N THR A 7 16.57 14.60 4.10
CA THR A 7 17.44 13.63 3.41
C THR A 7 16.68 12.44 2.83
N ILE A 8 15.41 12.25 3.22
CA ILE A 8 14.57 11.13 2.82
C ILE A 8 13.52 11.58 1.80
N VAL A 9 12.81 12.65 2.11
CA VAL A 9 11.69 13.18 1.31
C VAL A 9 12.16 14.40 0.52
N ASP A 10 11.73 14.51 -0.73
CA ASP A 10 11.87 15.72 -1.53
C ASP A 10 10.99 16.84 -0.96
N LEU A 11 11.50 17.50 0.09
CA LEU A 11 10.79 18.60 0.75
C LEU A 11 10.71 19.87 -0.08
N GLU A 12 11.52 19.98 -1.14
CA GLU A 12 11.42 21.08 -2.09
C GLU A 12 10.15 20.93 -2.92
N SER A 13 9.89 19.73 -3.44
CA SER A 13 8.67 19.42 -4.19
C SER A 13 7.45 19.19 -3.30
N TYR A 14 7.64 18.59 -2.15
CA TYR A 14 6.59 18.13 -1.23
C TYR A 14 6.85 18.62 0.22
N PRO A 15 6.60 19.89 0.53
CA PRO A 15 6.92 20.47 1.84
C PRO A 15 5.96 19.99 2.94
N ILE A 16 5.94 18.68 3.24
CA ILE A 16 5.03 18.09 4.24
C ILE A 16 5.28 18.58 5.67
N HIS A 17 6.42 19.22 5.92
CA HIS A 17 6.75 19.86 7.19
C HIS A 17 6.03 21.20 7.40
N ASP A 18 5.47 21.78 6.33
CA ASP A 18 4.70 23.04 6.38
C ASP A 18 3.36 22.91 5.65
N LEU A 19 2.36 22.38 6.34
CA LEU A 19 1.00 22.22 5.78
C LEU A 19 0.30 23.56 5.50
N SER A 20 0.89 24.69 5.89
CA SER A 20 0.32 26.02 5.63
C SER A 20 0.69 26.56 4.24
N SER A 21 1.78 26.07 3.64
CA SER A 21 2.27 26.53 2.35
C SER A 21 1.25 26.28 1.22
N LYS A 22 1.23 27.13 0.22
CA LYS A 22 0.34 26.97 -0.94
C LYS A 22 0.60 25.66 -1.66
N LYS A 23 1.88 25.34 -1.87
CA LYS A 23 2.31 24.14 -2.61
C LYS A 23 1.75 22.84 -2.00
N ILE A 24 1.80 22.69 -0.67
CA ILE A 24 1.28 21.50 -0.02
C ILE A 24 -0.24 21.47 0.01
N LYS A 25 -0.90 22.63 0.13
CA LYS A 25 -2.36 22.72 0.04
C LYS A 25 -2.89 22.30 -1.32
N ASP A 26 -2.22 22.73 -2.39
CA ASP A 26 -2.58 22.34 -3.76
C ASP A 26 -2.39 20.80 -3.94
N LEU A 27 -1.32 20.22 -3.40
CA LEU A 27 -1.08 18.77 -3.42
C LEU A 27 -2.15 18.01 -2.61
N ILE A 28 -2.46 18.47 -1.40
CA ILE A 28 -3.51 17.87 -0.57
C ILE A 28 -4.86 17.87 -1.30
N GLN A 29 -5.19 18.99 -1.97
CA GLN A 29 -6.43 19.08 -2.73
C GLN A 29 -6.42 18.13 -3.94
N LYS A 30 -5.29 18.02 -4.64
CA LYS A 30 -5.12 16.99 -5.70
C LYS A 30 -5.35 15.59 -5.14
N CYS A 31 -4.70 15.22 -4.02
CA CYS A 31 -4.87 13.90 -3.43
C CYS A 31 -6.32 13.61 -3.04
N LYS A 32 -7.03 14.57 -2.47
CA LYS A 32 -8.47 14.44 -2.16
C LYS A 32 -9.29 14.16 -3.42
N ASN A 33 -9.10 14.96 -4.45
CA ASN A 33 -9.83 14.79 -5.71
C ASN A 33 -9.55 13.43 -6.36
N ASP A 34 -8.29 12.97 -6.33
CA ASP A 34 -7.90 11.65 -6.83
C ASP A 34 -8.58 10.52 -6.03
N LEU A 35 -8.58 10.64 -4.70
CA LEU A 35 -9.20 9.64 -3.82
C LEU A 35 -10.72 9.57 -4.03
N ASP A 36 -11.38 10.71 -4.16
CA ASP A 36 -12.82 10.77 -4.43
C ASP A 36 -13.18 10.16 -5.79
N GLN A 37 -12.36 10.45 -6.81
CA GLN A 37 -12.65 10.02 -8.17
C GLN A 37 -12.16 8.61 -8.48
N PHE A 38 -11.00 8.23 -7.96
CA PHE A 38 -10.28 7.02 -8.34
C PHE A 38 -9.99 6.06 -7.18
N SER A 39 -10.32 6.42 -5.93
CA SER A 39 -9.94 5.68 -4.72
C SER A 39 -8.44 5.47 -4.55
N CYS A 40 -7.63 6.17 -5.30
CA CYS A 40 -6.17 6.08 -5.27
C CYS A 40 -5.55 7.40 -5.70
N SER A 41 -4.51 7.84 -5.01
CA SER A 41 -3.68 8.97 -5.42
C SER A 41 -2.21 8.59 -5.42
N THR A 42 -1.43 9.15 -6.33
CA THR A 42 0.01 8.92 -6.41
C THR A 42 0.79 10.22 -6.27
N ILE A 43 1.93 10.10 -5.61
CA ILE A 43 2.90 11.19 -5.42
C ILE A 43 4.24 10.70 -5.95
N PRO A 44 4.56 10.96 -7.23
CA PRO A 44 5.79 10.48 -7.85
C PRO A 44 7.02 11.16 -7.25
N ASN A 45 8.14 10.44 -7.20
CA ASN A 45 9.42 10.97 -6.71
C ASN A 45 9.37 11.56 -5.29
N PHE A 46 8.44 11.09 -4.45
CA PHE A 46 8.29 11.57 -3.07
C PHE A 46 9.52 11.27 -2.22
N ILE A 47 10.10 10.08 -2.39
CA ILE A 47 11.33 9.67 -1.73
C ILE A 47 12.53 10.01 -2.63
N LEU A 48 13.53 10.62 -2.05
CA LEU A 48 14.75 10.97 -2.77
C LEU A 48 15.47 9.70 -3.27
N PRO A 49 16.05 9.70 -4.48
CA PRO A 49 16.75 8.52 -5.03
C PRO A 49 17.85 7.97 -4.13
N LYS A 50 18.58 8.84 -3.42
CA LYS A 50 19.60 8.43 -2.45
C LYS A 50 19.00 7.62 -1.30
N SER A 51 17.86 8.04 -0.79
CA SER A 51 17.16 7.34 0.29
C SER A 51 16.55 6.01 -0.20
N LEU A 52 15.95 5.98 -1.39
CA LEU A 52 15.52 4.72 -2.00
C LEU A 52 16.67 3.71 -2.12
N ASN A 53 17.87 4.17 -2.49
CA ASN A 53 19.04 3.30 -2.54
C ASN A 53 19.43 2.77 -1.15
N VAL A 54 19.37 3.60 -0.12
CA VAL A 54 19.62 3.15 1.28
C VAL A 54 18.59 2.13 1.70
N MET A 55 17.29 2.38 1.47
CA MET A 55 16.21 1.44 1.78
C MET A 55 16.37 0.10 1.05
N ASN A 56 16.80 0.11 -0.22
CA ASN A 56 17.12 -1.12 -0.96
C ASN A 56 18.30 -1.88 -0.33
N LEU A 57 19.37 -1.21 0.03
CA LEU A 57 20.52 -1.84 0.70
C LEU A 57 20.16 -2.39 2.09
N GLU A 58 19.26 -1.73 2.81
CA GLU A 58 18.72 -2.25 4.07
C GLU A 58 17.90 -3.52 3.81
N LEU A 59 17.05 -3.53 2.79
CA LEU A 59 16.23 -4.68 2.39
C LEU A 59 17.12 -5.88 1.96
N GLU A 60 18.12 -5.64 1.12
CA GLU A 60 19.02 -6.69 0.62
C GLU A 60 19.69 -7.48 1.75
N LYS A 61 20.04 -6.82 2.84
CA LYS A 61 20.65 -7.46 4.02
C LYS A 61 19.67 -8.37 4.77
N GLN A 62 18.37 -8.22 4.56
CA GLN A 62 17.31 -8.95 5.26
C GLN A 62 16.61 -9.98 4.36
N LEU A 63 17.05 -10.18 3.13
CA LEU A 63 16.37 -11.10 2.19
C LEU A 63 16.28 -12.55 2.71
N ASN A 64 17.21 -12.98 3.57
CA ASN A 64 17.16 -14.30 4.18
C ASN A 64 16.04 -14.46 5.23
N GLU A 65 15.52 -13.34 5.74
CA GLU A 65 14.45 -13.30 6.73
C GLU A 65 13.05 -13.23 6.07
N VAL A 66 13.00 -13.20 4.73
CA VAL A 66 11.73 -13.10 4.01
C VAL A 66 10.92 -14.38 4.18
N TYR A 67 9.76 -14.25 4.80
CA TYR A 67 8.77 -15.33 4.85
C TYR A 67 8.00 -15.40 3.53
N MET A 68 8.14 -16.52 2.82
CA MET A 68 7.44 -16.77 1.55
C MET A 68 6.08 -17.44 1.81
N SER A 69 5.00 -16.71 1.61
CA SER A 69 3.65 -17.25 1.67
C SER A 69 3.31 -17.99 0.36
N LYS A 70 2.87 -19.26 0.49
CA LYS A 70 2.41 -20.12 -0.62
C LYS A 70 1.10 -20.77 -0.21
N GLU A 71 0.03 -20.08 -0.43
CA GLU A 71 -1.29 -20.52 0.02
C GLU A 71 -2.37 -20.20 -1.03
N SER A 72 -3.57 -20.68 -0.81
CA SER A 72 -4.76 -20.23 -1.54
C SER A 72 -5.63 -19.43 -0.58
N ILE A 73 -5.96 -18.21 -0.96
CA ILE A 73 -6.79 -17.31 -0.16
C ILE A 73 -7.96 -16.77 -0.99
N ASN A 74 -9.03 -16.44 -0.31
CA ASN A 74 -10.12 -15.70 -0.93
C ASN A 74 -9.83 -14.19 -0.93
N PRO A 75 -10.63 -13.35 -1.62
CA PRO A 75 -10.42 -11.89 -1.68
C PRO A 75 -10.46 -11.18 -0.31
N TYR A 76 -10.94 -11.84 0.72
CA TYR A 76 -11.03 -11.32 2.09
C TYR A 76 -9.91 -11.86 3.00
N LEU A 77 -8.86 -12.42 2.37
CA LEU A 77 -7.63 -12.93 3.02
C LEU A 77 -7.85 -14.16 3.92
N TYR A 78 -8.96 -14.88 3.76
CA TYR A 78 -9.17 -16.14 4.48
C TYR A 78 -8.70 -17.33 3.64
N ALA A 79 -8.08 -18.31 4.31
CA ALA A 79 -7.68 -19.58 3.72
C ALA A 79 -8.76 -20.68 3.89
N ASP A 80 -9.69 -20.50 4.83
CA ASP A 80 -10.73 -21.45 5.15
C ASP A 80 -11.99 -21.22 4.29
N ASP A 81 -12.61 -22.33 3.85
CA ASP A 81 -13.88 -22.31 3.13
C ASP A 81 -15.06 -22.25 4.12
N ASP A 82 -16.08 -21.47 3.77
CA ASP A 82 -17.35 -21.46 4.49
C ASP A 82 -18.44 -22.17 3.66
N PRO A 83 -18.71 -23.47 3.92
CA PRO A 83 -19.69 -24.24 3.16
C PRO A 83 -21.13 -23.78 3.35
N LYS A 84 -21.42 -22.89 4.31
CA LYS A 84 -22.74 -22.29 4.52
C LYS A 84 -23.08 -21.26 3.44
N LEU A 85 -22.07 -20.70 2.77
CA LEU A 85 -22.26 -19.76 1.68
C LEU A 85 -22.49 -20.49 0.34
N PRO A 86 -23.18 -19.88 -0.62
CA PRO A 86 -23.31 -20.42 -1.99
C PRO A 86 -21.94 -20.70 -2.61
N LYS A 87 -21.84 -21.77 -3.42
CA LYS A 87 -20.57 -22.18 -4.07
C LYS A 87 -19.90 -21.07 -4.90
N ASN A 88 -20.71 -20.16 -5.46
CA ASN A 88 -20.24 -19.05 -6.28
C ASN A 88 -20.10 -17.73 -5.51
N HIS A 89 -20.08 -17.76 -4.19
CA HIS A 89 -19.90 -16.59 -3.34
C HIS A 89 -18.43 -16.11 -3.39
N PRO A 90 -18.11 -14.79 -3.47
CA PRO A 90 -16.74 -14.27 -3.49
C PRO A 90 -15.85 -14.81 -2.36
N LYS A 91 -16.38 -14.97 -1.15
CA LYS A 91 -15.65 -15.57 -0.01
C LYS A 91 -15.29 -17.05 -0.20
N ARG A 92 -15.80 -17.70 -1.23
CA ARG A 92 -15.48 -19.09 -1.63
C ARG A 92 -14.67 -19.18 -2.92
N THR A 93 -14.19 -18.05 -3.43
CA THR A 93 -13.31 -17.99 -4.60
C THR A 93 -11.86 -17.93 -4.13
N PHE A 94 -11.16 -19.06 -4.20
CA PHE A 94 -9.77 -19.17 -3.74
C PHE A 94 -8.79 -18.96 -4.89
N MET A 95 -7.81 -18.12 -4.66
CA MET A 95 -6.76 -17.76 -5.62
C MET A 95 -5.39 -18.06 -5.03
N LYS A 96 -4.48 -18.50 -5.89
CA LYS A 96 -3.09 -18.75 -5.47
C LYS A 96 -2.40 -17.45 -5.08
N ARG A 97 -1.71 -17.49 -3.94
CA ARG A 97 -0.83 -16.45 -3.46
C ARG A 97 0.60 -16.97 -3.40
N TYR A 98 1.52 -16.19 -3.91
CA TYR A 98 2.95 -16.47 -3.83
C TYR A 98 3.71 -15.14 -3.76
N ASN A 99 3.91 -14.63 -2.56
CA ASN A 99 4.68 -13.42 -2.29
C ASN A 99 5.41 -13.55 -0.96
N GLY A 100 6.43 -12.73 -0.78
CA GLY A 100 7.20 -12.65 0.45
C GLY A 100 6.73 -11.52 1.36
N TYR A 101 6.94 -11.71 2.65
CA TYR A 101 6.79 -10.68 3.68
C TYR A 101 8.08 -10.57 4.47
N LEU A 102 8.45 -9.33 4.74
CA LEU A 102 9.53 -9.03 5.65
C LEU A 102 8.99 -8.09 6.71
N ASN A 103 9.01 -8.56 7.95
CA ASN A 103 8.45 -7.83 9.07
C ASN A 103 9.29 -6.63 9.46
N SER A 104 8.65 -5.67 10.10
CA SER A 104 9.25 -4.39 10.51
C SER A 104 10.40 -4.56 11.51
N ASP A 105 10.37 -5.57 12.35
CA ASP A 105 11.38 -5.87 13.37
C ASP A 105 12.70 -6.42 12.79
N CYS A 106 12.68 -6.90 11.54
CA CYS A 106 13.89 -7.29 10.82
C CYS A 106 14.81 -6.10 10.50
N PHE A 107 14.31 -4.89 10.55
CA PHE A 107 15.07 -3.69 10.23
C PHE A 107 15.68 -3.02 11.46
N PRO A 108 16.86 -2.41 11.34
CA PRO A 108 17.47 -1.67 12.44
C PRO A 108 16.59 -0.49 12.86
N LYS A 109 16.66 -0.14 14.17
CA LYS A 109 15.87 0.97 14.73
C LYS A 109 16.09 2.31 14.04
N ASN A 110 17.24 2.49 13.39
CA ASN A 110 17.61 3.71 12.67
C ASN A 110 17.42 3.59 11.16
N SER A 111 16.69 2.57 10.64
CA SER A 111 16.40 2.46 9.22
C SER A 111 15.64 3.69 8.71
N GLU A 112 15.80 3.99 7.41
CA GLU A 112 15.13 5.16 6.83
C GLU A 112 13.62 4.99 6.72
N MET A 113 13.15 3.78 6.38
CA MET A 113 11.72 3.49 6.31
C MET A 113 11.07 3.61 7.69
N LYS A 114 11.69 3.05 8.73
CA LYS A 114 11.16 3.18 10.10
C LYS A 114 11.07 4.63 10.53
N TYR A 115 12.13 5.39 10.30
CA TYR A 115 12.13 6.82 10.62
C TYR A 115 11.03 7.57 9.90
N LEU A 116 10.88 7.33 8.58
CA LEU A 116 9.82 7.96 7.79
C LEU A 116 8.42 7.60 8.31
N TYR A 117 8.18 6.31 8.62
CA TYR A 117 6.93 5.84 9.19
C TYR A 117 6.60 6.50 10.53
N GLU A 118 7.61 6.72 11.39
CA GLU A 118 7.45 7.32 12.72
C GLU A 118 7.36 8.86 12.69
N THR A 119 7.55 9.50 11.54
CA THR A 119 7.54 10.95 11.39
C THR A 119 6.13 11.53 11.46
N ASP A 120 5.89 12.46 12.38
CA ASP A 120 4.57 13.09 12.55
C ASP A 120 4.15 13.96 11.38
N GLU A 121 5.11 14.54 10.66
CA GLU A 121 4.89 15.30 9.45
C GLU A 121 4.22 14.45 8.37
N LEU A 122 4.69 13.21 8.18
CA LEU A 122 4.07 12.27 7.24
C LEU A 122 2.64 11.92 7.68
N LEU A 123 2.45 11.59 8.97
CA LEU A 123 1.13 11.24 9.51
C LEU A 123 0.12 12.37 9.31
N LYS A 124 0.52 13.61 9.64
CA LYS A 124 -0.33 14.81 9.47
C LYS A 124 -0.66 15.08 8.01
N PHE A 125 0.32 14.90 7.12
CA PHE A 125 0.12 15.07 5.68
C PHE A 125 -0.87 14.04 5.14
N ILE A 126 -0.72 12.76 5.48
CA ILE A 126 -1.65 11.68 5.07
C ILE A 126 -3.06 11.97 5.62
N SER A 127 -3.18 12.34 6.90
CA SER A 127 -4.45 12.73 7.53
C SER A 127 -5.14 13.86 6.74
N ALA A 128 -4.37 14.86 6.32
CA ALA A 128 -4.89 15.98 5.53
C ALA A 128 -5.34 15.53 4.13
N CYS A 129 -4.60 14.63 3.46
CA CYS A 129 -4.98 14.08 2.15
C CYS A 129 -6.26 13.24 2.22
N LEU A 130 -6.40 12.43 3.26
CA LEU A 130 -7.60 11.61 3.50
C LEU A 130 -8.82 12.44 3.95
N GLY A 131 -8.58 13.62 4.53
CA GLY A 131 -9.65 14.41 5.17
C GLY A 131 -10.17 13.78 6.46
N VAL A 132 -9.41 12.86 7.07
CA VAL A 132 -9.77 12.14 8.29
C VAL A 132 -8.79 12.50 9.41
N SER A 133 -9.32 12.81 10.57
CA SER A 133 -8.53 13.15 11.78
C SER A 133 -9.29 12.75 13.04
N PRO A 134 -8.62 12.13 14.03
CA PRO A 134 -7.23 11.69 13.97
C PRO A 134 -7.04 10.39 13.17
N ILE A 135 -5.85 10.17 12.61
CA ILE A 135 -5.38 8.86 12.16
C ILE A 135 -4.22 8.40 13.04
N TYR A 136 -4.04 7.11 13.11
CA TYR A 136 -3.05 6.50 14.00
C TYR A 136 -2.12 5.59 13.21
N ARG A 137 -0.88 5.47 13.67
CA ARG A 137 0.03 4.44 13.18
C ARG A 137 -0.43 3.08 13.66
N TRP A 138 -0.21 2.06 12.85
CA TRP A 138 -0.44 0.69 13.26
C TRP A 138 0.47 0.34 14.44
N ALA A 139 -0.12 -0.16 15.52
CA ALA A 139 0.60 -0.37 16.78
C ALA A 139 1.41 -1.68 16.81
N ASP A 140 1.12 -2.63 15.92
CA ASP A 140 1.84 -3.90 15.86
C ASP A 140 3.29 -3.67 15.36
N PRO A 141 4.31 -3.94 16.18
CA PRO A 141 5.71 -3.72 15.82
C PRO A 141 6.20 -4.61 14.69
N LEU A 142 5.50 -5.71 14.37
CA LEU A 142 5.87 -6.62 13.28
C LEU A 142 5.33 -6.14 11.93
N ALA A 143 4.16 -5.52 11.91
CA ALA A 143 3.45 -5.18 10.69
C ALA A 143 3.40 -3.67 10.36
N CYS A 144 3.92 -2.81 11.22
CA CYS A 144 3.73 -1.35 11.11
C CYS A 144 4.31 -0.74 9.82
N HIS A 145 5.38 -1.28 9.27
CA HIS A 145 5.97 -0.90 7.97
C HIS A 145 6.57 -2.11 7.26
N ALA A 146 5.82 -3.22 7.25
CA ALA A 146 6.24 -4.46 6.61
C ALA A 146 6.45 -4.28 5.10
N TYR A 147 7.37 -5.06 4.54
CA TYR A 147 7.63 -5.06 3.10
C TYR A 147 6.95 -6.24 2.42
N ASN A 148 6.33 -5.97 1.28
CA ASN A 148 5.92 -6.99 0.33
C ASN A 148 7.08 -7.25 -0.63
N VAL A 149 7.55 -8.50 -0.69
CA VAL A 149 8.66 -8.91 -1.54
C VAL A 149 8.14 -9.83 -2.65
N MET A 150 8.26 -9.38 -3.89
CA MET A 150 7.79 -10.11 -5.06
C MET A 150 8.98 -10.74 -5.78
N ASN A 151 9.12 -12.06 -5.67
CA ASN A 151 10.10 -12.83 -6.44
C ASN A 151 9.62 -13.06 -7.89
N PRO A 152 10.50 -13.47 -8.81
CA PRO A 152 10.08 -13.90 -10.14
C PRO A 152 8.96 -14.94 -10.06
N LYS A 153 7.87 -14.74 -10.82
CA LYS A 153 6.62 -15.52 -10.77
C LYS A 153 5.79 -15.33 -9.47
N GLY A 154 6.12 -14.32 -8.67
CA GLY A 154 5.28 -13.93 -7.53
C GLY A 154 3.86 -13.59 -7.96
N ILE A 155 2.89 -13.93 -7.11
CA ILE A 155 1.46 -13.68 -7.33
C ILE A 155 0.89 -13.06 -6.06
N LEU A 156 0.38 -11.85 -6.19
CA LEU A 156 -0.48 -11.24 -5.20
C LEU A 156 -1.89 -11.17 -5.81
N PRO A 157 -2.81 -12.05 -5.38
CA PRO A 157 -4.14 -12.13 -5.99
C PRO A 157 -5.01 -10.95 -5.60
N TRP A 158 -6.16 -10.81 -6.26
CA TRP A 158 -7.20 -9.86 -5.88
C TRP A 158 -7.57 -10.03 -4.42
N HIS A 159 -7.49 -8.95 -3.66
CA HIS A 159 -7.84 -8.95 -2.25
C HIS A 159 -8.31 -7.56 -1.80
N PHE A 160 -8.96 -7.53 -0.69
CA PHE A 160 -9.23 -6.32 0.06
C PHE A 160 -8.25 -6.24 1.22
N ASP A 161 -7.65 -5.07 1.39
CA ASP A 161 -6.88 -4.80 2.59
C ASP A 161 -7.78 -4.80 3.83
N SER A 162 -7.21 -5.15 4.98
CA SER A 162 -7.94 -5.16 6.25
C SER A 162 -8.12 -3.77 6.87
N CYS A 163 -7.41 -2.78 6.33
CA CYS A 163 -7.45 -1.38 6.77
C CYS A 163 -8.37 -0.55 5.85
N GLU A 164 -8.90 0.55 6.36
CA GLU A 164 -9.73 1.49 5.59
C GLU A 164 -8.93 2.18 4.47
N PHE A 165 -7.64 2.38 4.68
CA PHE A 165 -6.71 2.93 3.69
C PHE A 165 -5.31 2.35 3.88
N THR A 166 -4.56 2.27 2.80
CA THR A 166 -3.19 1.75 2.77
C THR A 166 -2.27 2.77 2.10
N LEU A 167 -1.14 3.04 2.75
CA LEU A 167 -0.03 3.79 2.15
C LEU A 167 1.00 2.80 1.63
N SER A 168 1.26 2.83 0.33
CA SER A 168 2.29 2.00 -0.30
C SER A 168 3.43 2.86 -0.81
N ILE A 169 4.66 2.44 -0.53
CA ILE A 169 5.88 3.07 -1.04
C ILE A 169 6.59 2.05 -1.94
N MET A 170 6.79 2.40 -3.21
CA MET A 170 7.53 1.57 -4.14
C MET A 170 9.03 1.77 -3.93
N ILE A 171 9.68 0.77 -3.34
CA ILE A 171 11.14 0.81 -3.07
C ILE A 171 11.92 0.31 -4.29
N GLN A 172 11.45 -0.75 -4.93
CA GLN A 172 12.09 -1.32 -6.11
C GLN A 172 11.05 -1.68 -7.16
N LYS A 173 11.25 -1.18 -8.38
CA LYS A 173 10.37 -1.47 -9.52
C LYS A 173 10.68 -2.85 -10.11
N PRO A 174 9.68 -3.59 -10.60
CA PRO A 174 9.91 -4.80 -11.36
C PRO A 174 10.49 -4.46 -12.74
N GLU A 175 11.37 -5.31 -13.26
CA GLU A 175 11.88 -5.18 -14.65
C GLU A 175 10.81 -5.52 -15.68
N LYS A 176 9.94 -6.49 -15.37
CA LYS A 176 8.82 -6.92 -16.22
C LYS A 176 7.62 -7.33 -15.39
N GLY A 177 6.41 -7.00 -15.84
CA GLY A 177 5.17 -7.33 -15.17
C GLY A 177 4.97 -6.51 -13.90
N GLY A 178 4.29 -7.10 -12.90
CA GLY A 178 4.04 -6.44 -11.61
C GLY A 178 3.19 -5.17 -11.72
N ILE A 179 2.35 -5.07 -12.74
CA ILE A 179 1.41 -3.95 -12.86
C ILE A 179 0.43 -4.04 -11.69
N PHE A 180 0.31 -2.94 -10.97
CA PHE A 180 -0.68 -2.84 -9.91
C PHE A 180 -2.06 -2.58 -10.54
N GLU A 181 -2.98 -3.51 -10.32
CA GLU A 181 -4.37 -3.39 -10.74
C GLU A 181 -5.26 -3.17 -9.54
N TYR A 182 -6.27 -2.32 -9.68
CA TYR A 182 -7.23 -2.08 -8.63
C TYR A 182 -8.61 -1.76 -9.21
N CYS A 183 -9.64 -1.96 -8.39
CA CYS A 183 -11.02 -1.69 -8.76
C CYS A 183 -11.59 -0.61 -7.83
N PRO A 184 -11.70 0.67 -8.30
CA PRO A 184 -12.16 1.76 -7.46
C PRO A 184 -13.64 1.60 -7.12
N ASN A 185 -14.01 1.99 -5.89
CA ASN A 185 -15.40 2.11 -5.43
C ASN A 185 -16.25 0.84 -5.63
N ILE A 186 -15.63 -0.34 -5.54
CA ILE A 186 -16.33 -1.61 -5.69
C ILE A 186 -17.17 -1.97 -4.45
N ARG A 187 -16.77 -1.45 -3.29
CA ARG A 187 -17.50 -1.60 -2.02
C ARG A 187 -17.87 -0.24 -1.45
N GLU A 188 -18.88 -0.23 -0.58
CA GLU A 188 -19.27 0.94 0.20
C GLU A 188 -19.41 0.54 1.68
N PRO A 189 -19.31 1.46 2.63
CA PRO A 189 -19.57 1.17 4.03
C PRO A 189 -20.92 0.48 4.23
N GLY A 190 -20.89 -0.72 4.83
CA GLY A 190 -22.10 -1.54 5.05
C GLY A 190 -22.61 -2.31 3.83
N ASN A 191 -21.97 -2.19 2.67
CA ASN A 191 -22.33 -2.93 1.45
C ASN A 191 -21.10 -3.53 0.77
N GLU A 192 -20.91 -4.84 0.91
CA GLU A 192 -19.81 -5.59 0.29
C GLU A 192 -19.95 -5.75 -1.22
N ASN A 193 -21.11 -5.47 -1.79
CA ASN A 193 -21.39 -5.51 -3.23
C ASN A 193 -20.89 -6.81 -3.91
N PHE A 194 -21.22 -7.96 -3.30
CA PHE A 194 -20.71 -9.27 -3.71
C PHE A 194 -20.95 -9.61 -5.19
N ASP A 195 -22.00 -9.08 -5.80
CA ASP A 195 -22.29 -9.34 -7.21
C ASP A 195 -21.28 -8.67 -8.13
N GLU A 196 -20.84 -7.45 -7.83
CA GLU A 196 -19.81 -6.75 -8.60
C GLU A 196 -18.42 -7.38 -8.34
N VAL A 197 -18.11 -7.68 -7.07
CA VAL A 197 -16.88 -8.40 -6.73
C VAL A 197 -16.77 -9.72 -7.51
N LYS A 198 -17.88 -10.45 -7.62
CA LYS A 198 -17.95 -11.71 -8.37
C LYS A 198 -17.69 -11.50 -9.87
N LYS A 199 -18.19 -10.42 -10.48
CA LYS A 199 -17.93 -10.11 -11.89
C LYS A 199 -16.42 -9.93 -12.14
N ASP A 200 -15.75 -9.15 -11.31
CA ASP A 200 -14.31 -8.91 -11.44
C ASP A 200 -13.49 -10.18 -11.22
N LEU A 201 -13.85 -11.00 -10.23
CA LEU A 201 -13.22 -12.31 -9.99
C LEU A 201 -13.42 -13.29 -11.16
N ASN A 202 -14.52 -13.19 -11.88
CA ASN A 202 -14.82 -13.98 -13.08
C ASN A 202 -14.21 -13.40 -14.37
N GLY A 203 -13.39 -12.35 -14.27
CA GLY A 203 -12.63 -11.82 -15.39
C GLY A 203 -13.22 -10.57 -16.06
N ASP A 204 -14.28 -9.98 -15.52
CA ASP A 204 -14.72 -8.66 -15.95
C ASP A 204 -13.62 -7.64 -15.59
N ARG A 205 -13.22 -6.82 -16.56
CA ARG A 205 -12.16 -5.81 -16.40
C ARG A 205 -12.64 -4.39 -16.68
N THR A 206 -13.96 -4.20 -16.82
CA THR A 206 -14.54 -2.90 -17.17
C THR A 206 -14.27 -1.81 -16.14
N ARG A 207 -14.17 -2.19 -14.86
CA ARG A 207 -13.89 -1.30 -13.74
C ARG A 207 -12.41 -1.25 -13.36
N VAL A 208 -11.64 -2.22 -13.81
CA VAL A 208 -10.24 -2.36 -13.42
C VAL A 208 -9.40 -1.20 -13.95
N LYS A 209 -8.64 -0.59 -13.09
CA LYS A 209 -7.63 0.42 -13.39
C LYS A 209 -6.24 -0.17 -13.18
N GLN A 210 -5.30 0.32 -13.96
CA GLN A 210 -3.89 0.00 -13.82
C GLN A 210 -3.13 1.23 -13.34
N LEU A 211 -2.28 1.04 -12.36
CA LEU A 211 -1.42 2.08 -11.82
C LEU A 211 0.01 1.85 -12.29
N LYS A 212 0.57 2.83 -13.00
CA LYS A 212 2.01 2.88 -13.24
C LYS A 212 2.65 3.47 -11.98
N LEU A 213 3.40 2.64 -11.28
CA LEU A 213 4.21 3.07 -10.15
C LEU A 213 5.56 3.59 -10.70
N GLU A 214 5.80 4.89 -10.55
CA GLU A 214 7.01 5.57 -11.01
C GLU A 214 7.98 5.86 -9.86
#